data_c6d48186d03a778b1e2afaf42b678d52
#
_entry.id   c6d48186d03a778b1e2afaf42b678d52
#
_cell.length_a   1.000
_cell.length_b   1.000
_cell.length_c   1.000
_cell.angle_alpha   90.00
_cell.angle_beta   90.00
_cell.angle_gamma   90.00
#
_symmetry.space_group_name_H-M   'P 1'
#
loop_
_entity.id
_entity.type
_entity.pdbx_description
1 polymer ?
#
loop_
_entity_poly.entity_id
_entity_poly.type
_entity_poly.pdbx_seq_one_letter_code
_entity_poly.pdbx_strand_id
1 'polypeptide(L)'
;MSHHCKQQAFIKAFDVVSLWRKKNARGPLSNCTFNDIMNRPGVVLLTTANLGFLDMTINMLASIKKIGICVYTVIVAEDKNVYRYLRRRTEIDPAIHVVMTDSGEVQSDLVMSTDHHRYFSLLKKRQGYILRLLDQNLEVLFTDSDTFWFQDPLPYFQGDFDMSMMDPRSPYPTRTNKSHYCAGFAYYKPTTVTLQFVKKWITFMEGKDYMDQSVMNKLLQEDQPVHVNIKPLDIKLFPPGPKFYEFLEKNASYSAVVMHAASIRGHDAKVRRFKSSNMWLVNKTSDELVALEHSLNV
;
A
#
# COMPACT_ATOMS: atom_id res chain seq x y z
N MET A 1 19.37 5.15 -23.36
CA MET A 1 19.11 3.81 -22.79
C MET A 1 17.82 3.28 -23.39
N SER A 2 17.83 2.09 -24.01
CA SER A 2 16.66 1.52 -24.67
C SER A 2 15.59 1.13 -23.64
N HIS A 3 14.32 1.13 -24.07
CA HIS A 3 13.17 0.74 -23.24
C HIS A 3 13.38 -0.63 -22.57
N HIS A 4 14.06 -1.54 -23.26
CA HIS A 4 14.41 -2.88 -22.78
C HIS A 4 15.39 -2.87 -21.59
N CYS A 5 16.37 -1.95 -21.58
CA CYS A 5 17.36 -1.82 -20.51
C CYS A 5 16.73 -1.24 -19.23
N LYS A 6 15.77 -0.30 -19.37
CA LYS A 6 14.99 0.25 -18.23
C LYS A 6 14.10 -0.83 -17.62
N GLN A 7 13.46 -1.65 -18.44
CA GLN A 7 12.60 -2.74 -18.00
C GLN A 7 13.37 -3.83 -17.24
N GLN A 8 14.58 -4.19 -17.69
CA GLN A 8 15.45 -5.13 -16.98
C GLN A 8 15.98 -4.57 -15.65
N ALA A 9 16.32 -3.28 -15.58
CA ALA A 9 16.76 -2.64 -14.32
C ALA A 9 15.64 -2.61 -13.28
N PHE A 10 14.41 -2.36 -13.72
CA PHE A 10 13.23 -2.37 -12.85
C PHE A 10 12.88 -3.79 -12.38
N ILE A 11 12.99 -4.80 -13.25
CA ILE A 11 12.81 -6.22 -12.89
C ILE A 11 13.81 -6.63 -11.79
N LYS A 12 15.09 -6.23 -11.90
CA LYS A 12 16.10 -6.48 -10.87
C LYS A 12 15.82 -5.78 -9.54
N ALA A 13 15.19 -4.60 -9.56
CA ALA A 13 14.84 -3.86 -8.35
C ALA A 13 13.71 -4.54 -7.55
N PHE A 14 12.86 -5.33 -8.22
CA PHE A 14 11.81 -6.13 -7.60
C PHE A 14 12.21 -7.60 -7.34
N ASP A 15 13.46 -7.97 -7.54
CA ASP A 15 13.96 -9.29 -7.17
C ASP A 15 14.18 -9.37 -5.65
N VAL A 16 13.06 -9.43 -4.95
CA VAL A 16 12.97 -9.45 -3.48
C VAL A 16 13.74 -10.64 -2.90
N VAL A 17 13.69 -11.79 -3.56
CA VAL A 17 14.34 -13.02 -3.09
C VAL A 17 15.87 -12.90 -3.14
N SER A 18 16.45 -12.30 -4.19
CA SER A 18 17.89 -12.10 -4.27
C SER A 18 18.37 -10.98 -3.34
N LEU A 19 17.53 -9.97 -3.09
CA LEU A 19 17.83 -8.87 -2.18
C LEU A 19 17.81 -9.33 -0.72
N TRP A 20 16.91 -10.22 -0.34
CA TRP A 20 16.90 -10.85 0.98
C TRP A 20 18.22 -11.57 1.31
N ARG A 21 18.80 -12.26 0.33
CA ARG A 21 20.07 -12.99 0.51
C ARG A 21 21.29 -12.08 0.67
N LYS A 22 21.22 -10.81 0.25
CA LYS A 22 22.36 -9.87 0.25
C LYS A 22 22.42 -8.95 1.49
N LYS A 23 21.34 -8.78 2.23
CA LYS A 23 21.30 -7.88 3.40
C LYS A 23 21.74 -8.60 4.69
N ASN A 24 23.04 -8.68 4.93
CA ASN A 24 23.60 -8.86 6.27
C ASN A 24 23.61 -7.50 7.03
N ALA A 25 22.47 -6.82 7.12
CA ALA A 25 22.42 -5.49 7.71
C ALA A 25 22.13 -5.59 9.23
N ARG A 26 23.10 -5.24 10.03
CA ARG A 26 22.91 -4.84 11.43
C ARG A 26 22.46 -3.38 11.43
N GLY A 27 21.17 -3.13 11.52
CA GLY A 27 20.62 -1.79 11.70
C GLY A 27 20.41 -1.49 13.18
N PRO A 28 20.99 -0.41 13.74
CA PRO A 28 20.90 -0.12 15.18
C PRO A 28 19.57 0.49 15.64
N LEU A 29 18.61 0.76 14.75
CA LEU A 29 17.40 1.54 15.06
C LEU A 29 16.07 0.82 14.78
N SER A 30 16.09 -0.37 14.24
CA SER A 30 14.89 -1.18 14.00
C SER A 30 14.73 -2.22 15.10
N ASN A 31 13.54 -2.31 15.68
CA ASN A 31 13.19 -3.41 16.57
C ASN A 31 13.03 -4.74 15.80
N CYS A 32 13.13 -4.71 14.47
CA CYS A 32 13.02 -5.86 13.60
C CYS A 32 14.39 -6.43 13.26
N THR A 33 14.64 -7.66 13.65
CA THR A 33 15.80 -8.41 13.20
C THR A 33 15.52 -9.06 11.84
N PHE A 34 16.58 -9.47 11.14
CA PHE A 34 16.44 -10.26 9.91
C PHE A 34 15.63 -11.55 10.17
N ASN A 35 15.82 -12.18 11.32
CA ASN A 35 15.08 -13.38 11.70
C ASN A 35 13.58 -13.11 11.88
N ASP A 36 13.20 -11.94 12.44
CA ASP A 36 11.79 -11.58 12.60
C ASP A 36 11.09 -11.45 11.26
N ILE A 37 11.79 -10.89 10.26
CA ILE A 37 11.29 -10.78 8.89
C ILE A 37 11.19 -12.17 8.25
N MET A 38 12.19 -13.02 8.45
CA MET A 38 12.25 -14.38 7.91
C MET A 38 11.25 -15.34 8.57
N ASN A 39 10.73 -15.02 9.75
CA ASN A 39 9.64 -15.76 10.38
C ASN A 39 8.28 -15.60 9.68
N ARG A 40 8.21 -14.68 8.71
CA ARG A 40 7.04 -14.44 7.84
C ARG A 40 7.43 -14.60 6.37
N PRO A 41 7.95 -15.77 5.96
CA PRO A 41 8.44 -15.97 4.61
C PRO A 41 7.28 -15.87 3.63
N GLY A 42 7.53 -15.22 2.50
CA GLY A 42 6.58 -15.15 1.39
C GLY A 42 5.56 -14.02 1.44
N VAL A 43 5.48 -13.23 2.53
CA VAL A 43 4.57 -12.07 2.61
C VAL A 43 5.35 -10.77 2.42
N VAL A 44 4.87 -9.91 1.53
CA VAL A 44 5.41 -8.57 1.27
C VAL A 44 4.33 -7.53 1.52
N LEU A 45 4.64 -6.54 2.37
CA LEU A 45 3.86 -5.31 2.44
C LEU A 45 4.29 -4.40 1.29
N LEU A 46 3.36 -4.05 0.41
CA LEU A 46 3.60 -3.18 -0.73
C LEU A 46 2.86 -1.86 -0.55
N THR A 47 3.55 -0.75 -0.73
CA THR A 47 2.94 0.58 -0.81
C THR A 47 3.60 1.44 -1.87
N THR A 48 2.90 2.50 -2.30
CA THR A 48 3.46 3.52 -3.19
C THR A 48 3.56 4.85 -2.43
N ALA A 49 4.55 5.66 -2.76
CA ALA A 49 4.79 6.94 -2.12
C ALA A 49 5.19 8.01 -3.14
N ASN A 50 4.54 9.17 -3.06
CA ASN A 50 4.93 10.39 -3.77
C ASN A 50 5.10 11.54 -2.77
N LEU A 51 5.66 12.67 -3.20
CA LEU A 51 5.94 13.79 -2.29
C LEU A 51 4.68 14.32 -1.61
N GLY A 52 3.57 14.44 -2.33
CA GLY A 52 2.31 14.96 -1.76
C GLY A 52 1.72 14.12 -0.63
N PHE A 53 2.18 12.86 -0.47
CA PHE A 53 1.73 11.92 0.57
C PHE A 53 2.89 11.29 1.36
N LEU A 54 4.09 11.88 1.30
CA LEU A 54 5.26 11.34 1.99
C LEU A 54 5.07 11.34 3.51
N ASP A 55 4.53 12.41 4.08
CA ASP A 55 4.23 12.51 5.51
C ASP A 55 3.23 11.45 5.97
N MET A 56 2.19 11.16 5.15
CA MET A 56 1.27 10.05 5.42
C MET A 56 1.97 8.69 5.33
N THR A 57 2.84 8.50 4.33
CA THR A 57 3.65 7.28 4.22
C THR A 57 4.48 7.07 5.48
N ILE A 58 5.14 8.14 5.98
CA ILE A 58 5.92 8.09 7.22
C ILE A 58 5.03 7.83 8.43
N ASN A 59 3.83 8.41 8.47
CA ASN A 59 2.86 8.20 9.53
C ASN A 59 2.39 6.73 9.59
N MET A 60 2.08 6.14 8.44
CA MET A 60 1.74 4.73 8.31
C MET A 60 2.89 3.84 8.82
N LEU A 61 4.12 4.04 8.33
CA LEU A 61 5.29 3.28 8.76
C LEU A 61 5.56 3.43 10.27
N ALA A 62 5.34 4.62 10.83
CA ALA A 62 5.46 4.86 12.26
C ALA A 62 4.40 4.08 13.06
N SER A 63 3.16 3.99 12.55
CA SER A 63 2.11 3.18 13.19
C SER A 63 2.45 1.69 13.17
N ILE A 64 2.95 1.16 12.06
CA ILE A 64 3.41 -0.23 11.93
C ILE A 64 4.56 -0.52 12.90
N LYS A 65 5.53 0.38 12.98
CA LYS A 65 6.65 0.25 13.92
C LYS A 65 6.18 0.26 15.37
N LYS A 66 5.22 1.14 15.71
CA LYS A 66 4.68 1.29 17.06
C LYS A 66 4.05 0.00 17.59
N ILE A 67 3.42 -0.79 16.72
CA ILE A 67 2.80 -2.07 17.10
C ILE A 67 3.76 -3.27 16.98
N GLY A 68 5.01 -3.02 16.59
CA GLY A 68 6.06 -4.04 16.58
C GLY A 68 5.97 -5.10 15.47
N ILE A 69 5.29 -4.81 14.37
CA ILE A 69 5.20 -5.75 13.24
C ILE A 69 6.47 -5.66 12.40
N CYS A 70 7.09 -6.82 12.21
CA CYS A 70 8.23 -7.00 11.33
C CYS A 70 7.80 -7.72 10.04
N VAL A 71 7.46 -6.97 9.01
CA VAL A 71 7.10 -7.48 7.69
C VAL A 71 7.99 -6.83 6.63
N TYR A 72 8.43 -7.62 5.64
CA TYR A 72 9.23 -7.07 4.55
C TYR A 72 8.40 -6.08 3.74
N THR A 73 8.81 -4.82 3.74
CA THR A 73 8.06 -3.71 3.17
C THR A 73 8.76 -3.20 1.90
N VAL A 74 8.08 -3.28 0.78
CA VAL A 74 8.51 -2.67 -0.48
C VAL A 74 7.75 -1.36 -0.66
N ILE A 75 8.50 -0.25 -0.76
CA ILE A 75 7.95 1.07 -1.03
C ILE A 75 8.35 1.47 -2.45
N VAL A 76 7.37 1.66 -3.32
CA VAL A 76 7.60 2.20 -4.65
C VAL A 76 7.56 3.72 -4.58
N ALA A 77 8.71 4.35 -4.69
CA ALA A 77 8.83 5.80 -4.76
C ALA A 77 8.49 6.29 -6.17
N GLU A 78 7.44 7.09 -6.29
CA GLU A 78 6.91 7.58 -7.55
C GLU A 78 7.64 8.85 -8.05
N ASP A 79 8.48 9.45 -7.22
CA ASP A 79 9.34 10.58 -7.59
C ASP A 79 10.75 10.50 -6.97
N LYS A 80 11.68 11.29 -7.53
CA LYS A 80 13.09 11.26 -7.13
C LYS A 80 13.35 11.76 -5.71
N ASN A 81 12.57 12.73 -5.23
CA ASN A 81 12.78 13.33 -3.92
C ASN A 81 12.39 12.32 -2.83
N VAL A 82 11.22 11.68 -3.01
CA VAL A 82 10.78 10.59 -2.14
C VAL A 82 11.74 9.42 -2.17
N TYR A 83 12.23 9.03 -3.37
CA TYR A 83 13.23 7.95 -3.47
C TYR A 83 14.49 8.25 -2.67
N ARG A 84 15.08 9.45 -2.82
CA ARG A 84 16.27 9.85 -2.09
C ARG A 84 16.05 9.84 -0.59
N TYR A 85 14.93 10.41 -0.14
CA TYR A 85 14.56 10.46 1.26
C TYR A 85 14.36 9.06 1.87
N LEU A 86 13.59 8.20 1.21
CA LEU A 86 13.27 6.87 1.72
C LEU A 86 14.46 5.89 1.60
N ARG A 87 15.33 6.06 0.60
CA ARG A 87 16.49 5.18 0.39
C ARG A 87 17.40 5.12 1.64
N ARG A 88 17.59 6.23 2.34
CA ARG A 88 18.39 6.24 3.58
C ARG A 88 17.76 5.39 4.68
N ARG A 89 16.44 5.25 4.71
CA ARG A 89 15.77 4.39 5.67
C ARG A 89 16.07 2.91 5.45
N THR A 90 16.38 2.51 4.22
CA THR A 90 16.81 1.13 3.95
C THR A 90 18.15 0.78 4.57
N GLU A 91 18.95 1.76 4.94
CA GLU A 91 20.26 1.57 5.58
C GLU A 91 20.10 1.30 7.08
N ILE A 92 19.02 1.80 7.68
CA ILE A 92 18.76 1.73 9.12
C ILE A 92 17.64 0.73 9.48
N ASP A 93 16.78 0.38 8.53
CA ASP A 93 15.68 -0.58 8.72
C ASP A 93 15.77 -1.72 7.68
N PRO A 94 16.18 -2.93 8.08
CA PRO A 94 16.33 -4.05 7.17
C PRO A 94 15.00 -4.53 6.58
N ALA A 95 13.87 -4.19 7.22
CA ALA A 95 12.53 -4.54 6.73
C ALA A 95 12.09 -3.67 5.54
N ILE A 96 12.70 -2.51 5.32
CA ILE A 96 12.29 -1.57 4.28
C ILE A 96 13.18 -1.72 3.03
N HIS A 97 12.54 -1.86 1.89
CA HIS A 97 13.15 -1.80 0.57
C HIS A 97 12.46 -0.74 -0.28
N VAL A 98 13.23 0.18 -0.86
CA VAL A 98 12.70 1.27 -1.69
C VAL A 98 13.09 1.06 -3.15
N VAL A 99 12.09 1.10 -4.01
CA VAL A 99 12.23 0.97 -5.47
C VAL A 99 11.77 2.28 -6.11
N MET A 100 12.51 2.80 -7.07
CA MET A 100 12.08 3.93 -7.88
C MET A 100 11.38 3.44 -9.16
N THR A 101 10.29 4.09 -9.55
CA THR A 101 9.63 3.79 -10.81
C THR A 101 10.43 4.25 -12.03
N ASP A 102 10.20 3.60 -13.18
CA ASP A 102 10.82 3.99 -14.46
C ASP A 102 10.42 5.39 -14.90
N SER A 103 9.26 5.85 -14.46
CA SER A 103 8.71 7.13 -14.89
C SER A 103 9.37 8.33 -14.24
N GLY A 104 10.14 8.15 -13.15
CA GLY A 104 11.03 9.15 -12.50
C GLY A 104 10.66 10.65 -12.53
N GLU A 105 9.66 11.00 -13.34
CA GLU A 105 9.23 12.35 -13.70
C GLU A 105 7.83 12.69 -13.20
N VAL A 106 7.27 11.88 -12.30
CA VAL A 106 5.99 12.23 -11.67
C VAL A 106 6.26 13.43 -10.78
N GLN A 107 5.61 14.56 -11.10
CA GLN A 107 5.78 15.79 -10.32
C GLN A 107 5.39 15.58 -8.87
N SER A 108 6.16 16.18 -7.98
CA SER A 108 6.13 15.96 -6.54
C SER A 108 4.84 16.42 -5.84
N ASP A 109 4.05 17.23 -6.51
CA ASP A 109 2.86 17.92 -5.97
C ASP A 109 1.52 17.32 -6.42
N LEU A 110 1.51 16.05 -6.89
CA LEU A 110 0.28 15.39 -7.31
C LEU A 110 -0.69 15.20 -6.14
N VAL A 111 -1.52 16.19 -5.98
CA VAL A 111 -2.71 16.12 -5.14
C VAL A 111 -3.88 15.70 -6.04
N MET A 112 -4.66 14.72 -5.59
CA MET A 112 -5.80 14.13 -6.30
C MET A 112 -6.81 15.17 -6.85
N SER A 113 -6.80 16.39 -6.31
CA SER A 113 -7.75 17.47 -6.67
C SER A 113 -7.34 18.32 -7.86
N THR A 114 -6.08 18.31 -8.30
CA THR A 114 -5.54 19.27 -9.27
C THR A 114 -5.16 18.69 -10.62
N ASP A 115 -4.84 17.38 -10.70
CA ASP A 115 -4.48 16.75 -11.96
C ASP A 115 -4.94 15.27 -12.01
N HIS A 116 -6.17 15.08 -12.47
CA HIS A 116 -6.78 13.76 -12.58
C HIS A 116 -5.99 12.80 -13.48
N HIS A 117 -5.41 13.27 -14.59
CA HIS A 117 -4.69 12.41 -15.53
C HIS A 117 -3.44 11.80 -14.92
N ARG A 118 -2.65 12.59 -14.17
CA ARG A 118 -1.46 12.10 -13.49
C ARG A 118 -1.80 11.18 -12.36
N TYR A 119 -2.84 11.51 -11.59
CA TYR A 119 -3.34 10.64 -10.54
C TYR A 119 -3.78 9.28 -11.08
N PHE A 120 -4.57 9.25 -12.16
CA PHE A 120 -4.94 7.99 -12.81
C PHE A 120 -3.73 7.24 -13.37
N SER A 121 -2.72 7.94 -13.87
CA SER A 121 -1.47 7.31 -14.30
C SER A 121 -0.74 6.60 -13.17
N LEU A 122 -0.73 7.15 -11.95
CA LEU A 122 -0.18 6.48 -10.76
C LEU A 122 -1.01 5.25 -10.38
N LEU A 123 -2.33 5.38 -10.33
CA LEU A 123 -3.22 4.27 -9.98
C LEU A 123 -3.08 3.09 -10.95
N LYS A 124 -2.83 3.35 -12.24
CA LYS A 124 -2.61 2.30 -13.26
C LYS A 124 -1.34 1.47 -13.07
N LYS A 125 -0.39 1.94 -12.28
CA LYS A 125 0.91 1.24 -12.10
C LYS A 125 0.89 0.24 -10.97
N ARG A 126 0.08 0.47 -9.94
CA ARG A 126 0.11 -0.36 -8.72
C ARG A 126 -0.23 -1.82 -8.99
N GLN A 127 -1.13 -2.11 -9.95
CA GLN A 127 -1.46 -3.49 -10.33
C GLN A 127 -0.24 -4.21 -10.94
N GLY A 128 0.58 -3.46 -11.71
CA GLY A 128 1.83 -3.99 -12.25
C GLY A 128 2.85 -4.32 -11.16
N TYR A 129 2.90 -3.54 -10.07
CA TYR A 129 3.76 -3.83 -8.92
C TYR A 129 3.29 -5.07 -8.16
N ILE A 130 1.97 -5.17 -7.93
CA ILE A 130 1.36 -6.36 -7.32
C ILE A 130 1.67 -7.60 -8.15
N LEU A 131 1.42 -7.56 -9.46
CA LEU A 131 1.67 -8.69 -10.36
C LEU A 131 3.12 -9.17 -10.32
N ARG A 132 4.10 -8.24 -10.28
CA ARG A 132 5.53 -8.59 -10.24
C ARG A 132 5.93 -9.37 -8.98
N LEU A 133 5.30 -9.07 -7.85
CA LEU A 133 5.55 -9.81 -6.61
C LEU A 133 4.84 -11.16 -6.63
N LEU A 134 3.61 -11.20 -7.13
CA LEU A 134 2.86 -12.46 -7.29
C LEU A 134 3.56 -13.42 -8.27
N ASP A 135 4.14 -12.93 -9.37
CA ASP A 135 4.92 -13.74 -10.32
C ASP A 135 6.19 -14.35 -9.68
N GLN A 136 6.65 -13.81 -8.53
CA GLN A 136 7.73 -14.38 -7.71
C GLN A 136 7.22 -15.36 -6.63
N ASN A 137 5.95 -15.74 -6.69
CA ASN A 137 5.29 -16.59 -5.70
C ASN A 137 5.26 -15.97 -4.29
N LEU A 138 5.13 -14.63 -4.19
CA LEU A 138 5.01 -13.90 -2.95
C LEU A 138 3.57 -13.50 -2.71
N GLU A 139 3.11 -13.62 -1.47
CA GLU A 139 1.85 -13.03 -1.03
C GLU A 139 2.02 -11.53 -0.83
N VAL A 140 1.04 -10.73 -1.27
CA VAL A 140 1.15 -9.27 -1.27
C VAL A 140 0.05 -8.67 -0.40
N LEU A 141 0.44 -7.95 0.65
CA LEU A 141 -0.45 -7.04 1.35
C LEU A 141 -0.22 -5.62 0.78
N PHE A 142 -1.09 -5.20 -0.12
CA PHE A 142 -1.07 -3.83 -0.62
C PHE A 142 -1.78 -2.89 0.36
N THR A 143 -1.17 -1.74 0.64
CA THR A 143 -1.75 -0.70 1.48
C THR A 143 -1.49 0.69 0.89
N ASP A 144 -2.53 1.52 0.82
CA ASP A 144 -2.37 2.94 0.56
C ASP A 144 -1.68 3.62 1.75
N SER A 145 -0.95 4.71 1.50
CA SER A 145 -0.17 5.43 2.51
C SER A 145 -1.02 6.10 3.60
N ASP A 146 -2.31 6.30 3.34
CA ASP A 146 -3.26 6.92 4.26
C ASP A 146 -3.99 5.90 5.16
N THR A 147 -3.29 4.83 5.52
CA THR A 147 -3.74 3.87 6.54
C THR A 147 -3.09 4.13 7.90
N PHE A 148 -3.77 3.73 8.96
CA PHE A 148 -3.23 3.71 10.32
C PHE A 148 -3.44 2.34 10.96
N TRP A 149 -2.39 1.77 11.51
CA TRP A 149 -2.34 0.41 12.03
C TRP A 149 -2.37 0.41 13.54
N PHE A 150 -3.34 -0.26 14.13
CA PHE A 150 -3.53 -0.38 15.59
C PHE A 150 -3.09 -1.77 16.07
N GLN A 151 -3.22 -2.79 15.22
CA GLN A 151 -2.89 -4.18 15.52
C GLN A 151 -2.31 -4.87 14.28
N ASP A 152 -1.71 -6.05 14.46
CA ASP A 152 -1.22 -6.88 13.37
C ASP A 152 -2.37 -7.44 12.52
N PRO A 153 -2.47 -7.08 11.22
CA PRO A 153 -3.52 -7.59 10.35
C PRO A 153 -3.23 -8.99 9.79
N LEU A 154 -1.98 -9.47 9.83
CA LEU A 154 -1.59 -10.71 9.16
C LEU A 154 -2.34 -11.96 9.67
N PRO A 155 -2.71 -12.11 10.96
CA PRO A 155 -3.53 -13.22 11.41
C PRO A 155 -4.91 -13.32 10.74
N TYR A 156 -5.41 -12.22 10.17
CA TYR A 156 -6.71 -12.20 9.51
C TYR A 156 -6.67 -12.72 8.07
N PHE A 157 -5.49 -12.90 7.48
CA PHE A 157 -5.28 -13.41 6.12
C PHE A 157 -5.02 -14.91 6.07
N GLN A 158 -5.64 -15.68 6.99
CA GLN A 158 -5.58 -17.13 7.01
C GLN A 158 -6.81 -17.74 6.32
N GLY A 159 -6.67 -18.95 5.80
CA GLY A 159 -7.75 -19.73 5.17
C GLY A 159 -7.63 -19.81 3.65
N ASP A 160 -8.63 -20.43 3.04
CA ASP A 160 -8.68 -20.66 1.60
C ASP A 160 -9.42 -19.51 0.89
N PHE A 161 -8.66 -18.67 0.20
CA PHE A 161 -9.13 -17.56 -0.63
C PHE A 161 -8.03 -17.11 -1.59
N ASP A 162 -8.39 -16.44 -2.67
CA ASP A 162 -7.48 -15.83 -3.63
C ASP A 162 -7.05 -14.43 -3.19
N MET A 163 -8.02 -13.62 -2.76
CA MET A 163 -7.85 -12.24 -2.32
C MET A 163 -8.66 -11.96 -1.06
N SER A 164 -8.16 -11.05 -0.21
CA SER A 164 -8.92 -10.54 0.94
C SER A 164 -8.88 -9.01 0.93
N MET A 165 -10.06 -8.38 1.02
CA MET A 165 -10.20 -6.95 0.77
C MET A 165 -11.17 -6.29 1.75
N MET A 166 -10.93 -5.01 2.03
CA MET A 166 -11.92 -4.19 2.73
C MET A 166 -13.20 -4.11 1.90
N ASP A 167 -14.33 -4.46 2.54
CA ASP A 167 -15.66 -4.22 2.01
C ASP A 167 -16.41 -3.29 2.96
N PRO A 168 -16.67 -2.02 2.60
CA PRO A 168 -17.36 -1.07 3.46
C PRO A 168 -18.81 -1.48 3.78
N ARG A 169 -19.29 -2.58 3.21
CA ARG A 169 -20.63 -3.15 3.42
C ARG A 169 -20.62 -4.45 4.23
N SER A 170 -19.43 -5.06 4.42
CA SER A 170 -19.32 -6.27 5.26
C SER A 170 -19.49 -5.92 6.75
N PRO A 171 -20.19 -6.71 7.56
CA PRO A 171 -20.89 -7.96 7.24
C PRO A 171 -22.32 -7.80 6.76
N TYR A 172 -22.75 -6.58 6.44
CA TYR A 172 -24.16 -6.28 6.13
C TYR A 172 -24.46 -6.57 4.67
N PRO A 173 -25.35 -7.52 4.35
CA PRO A 173 -25.79 -7.74 2.99
C PRO A 173 -26.49 -6.48 2.45
N THR A 174 -26.05 -5.99 1.30
CA THR A 174 -26.74 -4.89 0.62
C THR A 174 -27.92 -5.42 -0.19
N ARG A 175 -28.96 -4.58 -0.37
CA ARG A 175 -30.11 -4.91 -1.23
C ARG A 175 -29.71 -5.25 -2.68
N THR A 176 -28.50 -4.93 -3.10
CA THR A 176 -28.02 -5.07 -4.48
C THR A 176 -27.05 -6.21 -4.71
N ASN A 177 -26.73 -7.06 -3.75
CA ASN A 177 -25.75 -8.16 -3.83
C ASN A 177 -24.41 -7.84 -4.52
N LYS A 178 -24.08 -6.54 -4.69
CA LYS A 178 -22.85 -6.09 -5.35
C LYS A 178 -21.86 -5.59 -4.31
N SER A 179 -20.85 -6.38 -4.03
CA SER A 179 -19.71 -5.97 -3.22
C SER A 179 -19.00 -4.77 -3.84
N HIS A 180 -18.40 -3.93 -3.02
CA HIS A 180 -17.65 -2.75 -3.46
C HIS A 180 -16.31 -2.70 -2.75
N TYR A 181 -15.43 -3.61 -3.13
CA TYR A 181 -14.13 -3.77 -2.51
C TYR A 181 -13.23 -2.56 -2.70
N CYS A 182 -12.44 -2.28 -1.66
CA CYS A 182 -11.45 -1.22 -1.68
C CYS A 182 -10.11 -1.73 -2.23
N ALA A 183 -9.58 -1.07 -3.25
CA ALA A 183 -8.29 -1.42 -3.82
C ALA A 183 -7.10 -0.90 -2.99
N GLY A 184 -7.33 0.02 -2.05
CA GLY A 184 -6.28 0.66 -1.25
C GLY A 184 -5.85 -0.10 0.01
N PHE A 185 -6.52 -1.20 0.35
CA PHE A 185 -6.07 -2.16 1.35
C PHE A 185 -6.57 -3.55 0.98
N ALA A 186 -5.65 -4.39 0.51
CA ALA A 186 -6.00 -5.70 -0.03
C ALA A 186 -4.83 -6.69 0.08
N TYR A 187 -5.17 -7.94 0.39
CA TYR A 187 -4.23 -9.05 0.42
C TYR A 187 -4.44 -9.96 -0.79
N TYR A 188 -3.37 -10.33 -1.45
CA TYR A 188 -3.36 -11.14 -2.67
C TYR A 188 -2.49 -12.38 -2.46
N LYS A 189 -3.03 -13.57 -2.71
CA LYS A 189 -2.25 -14.81 -2.77
C LYS A 189 -1.79 -15.08 -4.21
N PRO A 190 -0.61 -15.67 -4.43
CA PRO A 190 -0.06 -15.94 -5.77
C PRO A 190 -0.73 -17.16 -6.42
N THR A 191 -2.07 -17.23 -6.39
CA THR A 191 -2.83 -18.28 -7.08
C THR A 191 -2.91 -17.99 -8.58
N THR A 192 -3.12 -19.03 -9.37
CA THR A 192 -3.34 -18.87 -10.83
C THR A 192 -4.51 -17.93 -11.10
N VAL A 193 -5.57 -18.02 -10.30
CA VAL A 193 -6.76 -17.16 -10.38
C VAL A 193 -6.42 -15.70 -10.16
N THR A 194 -5.70 -15.40 -9.06
CA THR A 194 -5.26 -14.04 -8.74
C THR A 194 -4.38 -13.46 -9.85
N LEU A 195 -3.41 -14.23 -10.33
CA LEU A 195 -2.51 -13.82 -11.42
C LEU A 195 -3.29 -13.48 -12.71
N GLN A 196 -4.24 -14.32 -13.09
CA GLN A 196 -5.09 -14.08 -14.26
C GLN A 196 -5.97 -12.84 -14.08
N PHE A 197 -6.56 -12.68 -12.90
CA PHE A 197 -7.37 -11.52 -12.55
C PHE A 197 -6.59 -10.21 -12.65
N VAL A 198 -5.40 -10.14 -12.01
CA VAL A 198 -4.57 -8.93 -12.00
C VAL A 198 -4.08 -8.60 -13.42
N LYS A 199 -3.70 -9.59 -14.22
CA LYS A 199 -3.35 -9.39 -15.65
C LYS A 199 -4.53 -8.81 -16.43
N LYS A 200 -5.73 -9.34 -16.25
CA LYS A 200 -6.95 -8.81 -16.88
C LYS A 200 -7.25 -7.39 -16.42
N TRP A 201 -7.07 -7.08 -15.13
CA TRP A 201 -7.25 -5.74 -14.58
C TRP A 201 -6.30 -4.74 -15.23
N ILE A 202 -5.00 -5.07 -15.38
CA ILE A 202 -4.01 -4.27 -16.08
C ILE A 202 -4.45 -4.01 -17.52
N THR A 203 -4.76 -5.07 -18.30
CA THR A 203 -5.19 -4.95 -19.70
C THR A 203 -6.43 -4.07 -19.85
N PHE A 204 -7.40 -4.18 -18.92
CA PHE A 204 -8.60 -3.37 -18.98
C PHE A 204 -8.35 -1.89 -18.70
N MET A 205 -7.31 -1.58 -17.95
CA MET A 205 -6.88 -0.21 -17.63
C MET A 205 -6.04 0.44 -18.74
N GLU A 206 -5.48 -0.34 -19.68
CA GLU A 206 -4.65 0.18 -20.75
C GLU A 206 -5.39 1.19 -21.62
N GLY A 207 -4.75 2.34 -21.89
CA GLY A 207 -5.29 3.40 -22.74
C GLY A 207 -6.53 4.12 -22.19
N LYS A 208 -6.94 3.88 -20.95
CA LYS A 208 -8.16 4.44 -20.35
C LYS A 208 -7.88 5.20 -19.07
N ASP A 209 -8.58 6.32 -18.86
CA ASP A 209 -8.51 7.11 -17.64
C ASP A 209 -9.67 6.73 -16.69
N TYR A 210 -9.59 5.52 -16.15
CA TYR A 210 -10.55 5.01 -15.19
C TYR A 210 -9.94 4.92 -13.79
N MET A 211 -10.78 5.07 -12.77
CA MET A 211 -10.43 4.69 -11.40
C MET A 211 -10.21 3.19 -11.36
N ASP A 212 -9.02 2.77 -10.94
CA ASP A 212 -8.64 1.37 -10.87
C ASP A 212 -9.56 0.54 -9.98
N GLN A 213 -10.00 1.07 -8.83
CA GLN A 213 -10.98 0.42 -7.96
C GLN A 213 -12.33 0.18 -8.66
N SER A 214 -12.78 1.13 -9.49
CA SER A 214 -14.03 0.98 -10.24
C SER A 214 -13.93 -0.14 -11.27
N VAL A 215 -12.79 -0.21 -11.97
CA VAL A 215 -12.52 -1.28 -12.94
C VAL A 215 -12.41 -2.62 -12.24
N MET A 216 -11.68 -2.70 -11.13
CA MET A 216 -11.56 -3.91 -10.32
C MET A 216 -12.92 -4.44 -9.92
N ASN A 217 -13.78 -3.60 -9.32
CA ASN A 217 -15.12 -4.01 -8.89
C ASN A 217 -16.02 -4.41 -10.06
N LYS A 218 -15.89 -3.75 -11.22
CA LYS A 218 -16.59 -4.15 -12.44
C LYS A 218 -16.17 -5.56 -12.87
N LEU A 219 -14.87 -5.82 -12.95
CA LEU A 219 -14.35 -7.12 -13.34
C LEU A 219 -14.74 -8.24 -12.37
N LEU A 220 -14.84 -7.95 -11.07
CA LEU A 220 -15.28 -8.92 -10.05
C LEU A 220 -16.78 -9.21 -10.11
N GLN A 221 -17.58 -8.34 -10.73
CA GLN A 221 -19.04 -8.48 -10.87
C GLN A 221 -19.47 -9.07 -12.21
N GLU A 222 -18.58 -9.11 -13.20
CA GLU A 222 -18.85 -9.73 -14.49
C GLU A 222 -18.84 -11.26 -14.35
N ASP A 223 -19.71 -11.96 -15.08
CA ASP A 223 -19.65 -13.42 -15.21
C ASP A 223 -18.34 -13.80 -15.89
N GLN A 224 -17.35 -14.15 -15.09
CA GLN A 224 -16.03 -14.50 -15.54
C GLN A 224 -15.92 -16.02 -15.67
N PRO A 225 -15.14 -16.53 -16.64
CA PRO A 225 -14.82 -17.95 -16.69
C PRO A 225 -14.02 -18.42 -15.47
N VAL A 226 -13.39 -17.49 -14.75
CA VAL A 226 -12.61 -17.78 -13.54
C VAL A 226 -13.16 -16.94 -12.40
N HIS A 227 -13.78 -17.59 -11.43
CA HIS A 227 -14.33 -16.94 -10.25
C HIS A 227 -13.24 -16.71 -9.21
N VAL A 228 -13.02 -15.46 -8.82
CA VAL A 228 -12.06 -15.08 -7.74
C VAL A 228 -12.72 -15.32 -6.39
N ASN A 229 -12.13 -16.18 -5.57
CA ASN A 229 -12.58 -16.40 -4.19
C ASN A 229 -12.10 -15.23 -3.30
N ILE A 230 -13.02 -14.31 -2.95
CA ILE A 230 -12.70 -13.14 -2.13
C ILE A 230 -13.21 -13.33 -0.72
N LYS A 231 -12.29 -13.18 0.25
CA LYS A 231 -12.61 -13.06 1.67
C LYS A 231 -12.80 -11.59 2.03
N PRO A 232 -14.03 -11.11 2.29
CA PRO A 232 -14.25 -9.75 2.74
C PRO A 232 -13.71 -9.55 4.15
N LEU A 233 -13.06 -8.42 4.40
CA LEU A 233 -12.60 -8.01 5.72
C LEU A 233 -13.76 -7.37 6.50
N ASP A 234 -13.86 -7.69 7.77
CA ASP A 234 -14.90 -7.13 8.66
C ASP A 234 -14.72 -5.61 8.81
N ILE A 235 -15.75 -4.84 8.48
CA ILE A 235 -15.75 -3.37 8.57
C ILE A 235 -15.48 -2.85 9.98
N LYS A 236 -15.78 -3.62 11.03
CA LYS A 236 -15.47 -3.24 12.40
C LYS A 236 -14.00 -3.37 12.73
N LEU A 237 -13.29 -4.25 12.04
CA LEU A 237 -11.85 -4.47 12.21
C LEU A 237 -11.02 -3.68 11.20
N PHE A 238 -11.58 -3.49 9.99
CA PHE A 238 -10.93 -2.81 8.87
C PHE A 238 -11.83 -1.72 8.29
N PRO A 239 -12.14 -0.67 9.05
CA PRO A 239 -13.07 0.37 8.63
C PRO A 239 -12.44 1.35 7.62
N PRO A 240 -13.22 1.85 6.64
CA PRO A 240 -12.88 3.08 5.95
C PRO A 240 -13.04 4.28 6.88
N GLY A 241 -12.37 5.40 6.56
CA GLY A 241 -12.31 6.58 7.42
C GLY A 241 -13.66 7.02 8.03
N PRO A 242 -14.71 7.29 7.23
CA PRO A 242 -15.99 7.71 7.80
C PRO A 242 -16.59 6.73 8.80
N LYS A 243 -16.46 5.42 8.54
CA LYS A 243 -16.97 4.38 9.46
C LYS A 243 -16.13 4.27 10.73
N PHE A 244 -14.83 4.44 10.64
CA PHE A 244 -13.96 4.48 11.80
C PHE A 244 -14.41 5.56 12.79
N TYR A 245 -14.62 6.78 12.30
CA TYR A 245 -15.04 7.90 13.14
C TYR A 245 -16.45 7.73 13.68
N GLU A 246 -17.38 7.18 12.88
CA GLU A 246 -18.72 6.81 13.37
C GLU A 246 -18.68 5.80 14.53
N PHE A 247 -17.80 4.79 14.44
CA PHE A 247 -17.63 3.81 15.51
C PHE A 247 -16.98 4.42 16.76
N LEU A 248 -15.99 5.28 16.57
CA LEU A 248 -15.30 5.98 17.66
C LEU A 248 -16.24 6.93 18.41
N GLU A 249 -17.12 7.64 17.69
CA GLU A 249 -18.16 8.52 18.30
C GLU A 249 -19.16 7.72 19.14
N LYS A 250 -19.52 6.52 18.71
CA LYS A 250 -20.45 5.64 19.45
C LYS A 250 -19.79 4.93 20.62
N ASN A 251 -18.50 4.67 20.55
CA ASN A 251 -17.73 3.99 21.58
C ASN A 251 -16.29 4.51 21.59
N ALA A 252 -15.96 5.35 22.58
CA ALA A 252 -14.63 5.92 22.74
C ALA A 252 -13.50 4.88 22.93
N SER A 253 -13.84 3.66 23.35
CA SER A 253 -12.90 2.53 23.48
C SER A 253 -12.79 1.67 22.23
N TYR A 254 -13.45 2.07 21.13
CA TYR A 254 -13.37 1.33 19.86
C TYR A 254 -11.93 1.33 19.31
N SER A 255 -11.49 0.17 18.88
CA SER A 255 -10.20 -0.01 18.21
C SER A 255 -10.38 -0.88 16.98
N ALA A 256 -9.82 -0.42 15.88
CA ALA A 256 -9.70 -1.18 14.65
C ALA A 256 -8.42 -2.04 14.65
N VAL A 257 -8.27 -2.90 13.65
CA VAL A 257 -6.97 -3.52 13.29
C VAL A 257 -6.18 -2.57 12.38
N VAL A 258 -6.79 -2.17 11.26
CA VAL A 258 -6.26 -1.14 10.36
C VAL A 258 -7.41 -0.24 9.90
N MET A 259 -7.25 1.05 10.07
CA MET A 259 -8.13 2.06 9.47
C MET A 259 -7.51 2.56 8.16
N HIS A 260 -8.30 2.66 7.11
CA HIS A 260 -7.92 3.30 5.85
C HIS A 260 -8.73 4.59 5.68
N ALA A 261 -8.06 5.74 5.55
CA ALA A 261 -8.72 7.04 5.40
C ALA A 261 -9.42 7.22 4.02
N ALA A 262 -9.80 6.10 3.38
CA ALA A 262 -10.63 6.10 2.19
C ALA A 262 -11.91 6.90 2.43
N SER A 263 -12.41 7.54 1.37
CA SER A 263 -13.60 8.40 1.38
C SER A 263 -13.47 9.72 2.18
N ILE A 264 -12.31 10.00 2.78
CA ILE A 264 -11.96 11.34 3.26
C ILE A 264 -11.20 12.03 2.12
N ARG A 265 -11.76 13.12 1.60
CA ARG A 265 -11.20 13.80 0.42
C ARG A 265 -10.13 14.82 0.81
N GLY A 266 -8.98 14.75 0.12
CA GLY A 266 -7.87 15.68 0.24
C GLY A 266 -6.93 15.37 1.40
N HIS A 267 -5.64 15.69 1.18
CA HIS A 267 -4.55 15.47 2.13
C HIS A 267 -4.81 16.13 3.48
N ASP A 268 -5.10 17.44 3.49
CA ASP A 268 -5.28 18.22 4.73
C ASP A 268 -6.45 17.72 5.58
N ALA A 269 -7.54 17.28 4.94
CA ALA A 269 -8.68 16.73 5.66
C ALA A 269 -8.31 15.41 6.36
N LYS A 270 -7.53 14.55 5.72
CA LYS A 270 -7.00 13.32 6.30
C LYS A 270 -6.06 13.63 7.48
N VAL A 271 -5.11 14.55 7.29
CA VAL A 271 -4.17 14.98 8.34
C VAL A 271 -4.92 15.55 9.56
N ARG A 272 -5.91 16.43 9.33
CA ARG A 272 -6.74 16.96 10.44
C ARG A 272 -7.45 15.85 11.21
N ARG A 273 -8.04 14.87 10.50
CA ARG A 273 -8.72 13.74 11.15
C ARG A 273 -7.75 12.86 11.93
N PHE A 274 -6.57 12.58 11.39
CA PHE A 274 -5.56 11.81 12.11
C PHE A 274 -5.07 12.54 13.36
N LYS A 275 -4.82 13.86 13.26
CA LYS A 275 -4.41 14.70 14.42
C LYS A 275 -5.48 14.74 15.50
N SER A 276 -6.75 14.94 15.15
CA SER A 276 -7.85 15.01 16.11
C SER A 276 -8.10 13.71 16.87
N SER A 277 -7.58 12.57 16.38
CA SER A 277 -7.75 11.25 16.99
C SER A 277 -6.42 10.64 17.48
N ASN A 278 -5.39 11.45 17.70
CA ASN A 278 -4.06 11.03 18.16
C ASN A 278 -3.39 9.96 17.27
N MET A 279 -3.73 9.96 15.97
CA MET A 279 -3.18 9.04 14.96
C MET A 279 -2.11 9.70 14.09
N TRP A 280 -1.68 10.91 14.38
CA TRP A 280 -0.63 11.59 13.65
C TRP A 280 0.68 11.54 14.44
N LEU A 281 1.63 10.75 13.94
CA LEU A 281 2.91 10.45 14.60
C LEU A 281 4.09 11.21 13.98
N VAL A 282 3.82 12.07 13.00
CA VAL A 282 4.83 12.83 12.25
C VAL A 282 4.79 14.31 12.66
N ASN A 283 5.97 14.87 12.93
CA ASN A 283 6.08 16.27 13.35
C ASN A 283 6.44 17.24 12.22
N LYS A 284 6.58 16.75 10.99
CA LYS A 284 7.06 17.50 9.82
C LYS A 284 6.16 17.23 8.61
N THR A 285 6.03 18.26 7.77
CA THR A 285 5.38 18.13 6.46
C THR A 285 6.28 17.36 5.47
N SER A 286 5.73 16.93 4.34
CA SER A 286 6.50 16.26 3.28
C SER A 286 7.66 17.11 2.78
N ASP A 287 7.43 18.42 2.59
CA ASP A 287 8.48 19.36 2.13
C ASP A 287 9.58 19.55 3.17
N GLU A 288 9.22 19.66 4.45
CA GLU A 288 10.19 19.75 5.55
C GLU A 288 11.02 18.47 5.69
N LEU A 289 10.43 17.30 5.45
CA LEU A 289 11.13 16.02 5.46
C LEU A 289 12.19 15.95 4.36
N VAL A 290 11.85 16.41 3.16
CA VAL A 290 12.77 16.42 2.01
C VAL A 290 13.83 17.53 2.15
N ALA A 291 13.47 18.72 2.66
CA ALA A 291 14.41 19.81 2.88
C ALA A 291 15.52 19.44 3.87
N LEU A 292 15.20 18.73 4.95
CA LEU A 292 16.17 18.18 5.88
C LEU A 292 17.17 17.22 5.20
N GLU A 293 16.71 16.45 4.24
CA GLU A 293 17.56 15.57 3.45
C GLU A 293 18.61 16.33 2.66
N HIS A 294 18.22 17.46 2.04
CA HIS A 294 19.14 18.31 1.30
C HIS A 294 20.18 18.99 2.19
N SER A 295 19.79 19.39 3.42
CA SER A 295 20.71 20.05 4.36
C SER A 295 21.77 19.11 4.97
N LEU A 296 21.52 17.81 4.95
CA LEU A 296 22.47 16.80 5.47
C LEU A 296 23.48 16.33 4.39
N ASN A 297 23.35 16.81 3.12
CA ASN A 297 24.23 16.50 2.01
C ASN A 297 25.25 17.62 1.70
N VAL A 298 25.28 18.71 2.49
CA VAL A 298 26.23 19.81 2.43
C VAL A 298 27.16 19.69 3.63
#